data_5e65e3499d27f751bee48ca247f8b36e
#
_entry.id   5e65e3499d27f751bee48ca247f8b36e
#
_cell.length_a   1.000
_cell.length_b   1.000
_cell.length_c   1.000
_cell.angle_alpha   90.00
_cell.angle_beta   90.00
_cell.angle_gamma   90.00
#
_symmetry.space_group_name_H-M   'P 1'
#
loop_
_entity.id
_entity.type
_entity.pdbx_description
1 polymer ?
#
loop_
_entity_poly.entity_id
_entity_poly.type
_entity_poly.pdbx_seq_one_letter_code
_entity_poly.pdbx_strand_id
1 'polypeptide(L)'
;SEIEKQIEDELQKAKSQCDEIMNTSGNNIKEQMATALEESKMTTTQLIKEAEGRLKELRAGSEAAIGKISEELASEIIKKISREK
;
A
#
# COMPACT_ATOMS: atom_id res chain seq x y z
N SER A 1 21.27 58.15 7.58
CA SER A 1 20.33 59.01 6.85
C SER A 1 18.98 58.32 6.73
N GLU A 2 17.98 59.06 6.36
CA GLU A 2 16.62 58.57 6.13
C GLU A 2 16.56 57.52 5.01
N ILE A 3 17.32 57.72 3.96
CA ILE A 3 17.41 56.81 2.82
C ILE A 3 18.02 55.47 3.23
N GLU A 4 19.09 55.49 3.98
CA GLU A 4 19.73 54.28 4.51
C GLU A 4 18.78 53.46 5.40
N LYS A 5 18.02 54.15 6.24
CA LYS A 5 17.05 53.54 7.12
C LYS A 5 15.92 52.87 6.36
N GLN A 6 15.43 53.52 5.29
CA GLN A 6 14.40 52.96 4.40
C GLN A 6 14.90 51.70 3.69
N ILE A 7 16.15 51.71 3.24
CA ILE A 7 16.77 50.55 2.57
C ILE A 7 16.89 49.40 3.57
N GLU A 8 17.36 49.65 4.79
CA GLU A 8 17.47 48.64 5.82
C GLU A 8 16.10 48.03 6.20
N ASP A 9 15.07 48.88 6.34
CA ASP A 9 13.71 48.43 6.65
C ASP A 9 13.15 47.57 5.51
N GLU A 10 13.36 47.93 4.26
CA GLU A 10 12.93 47.15 3.10
C GLU A 10 13.65 45.80 3.01
N LEU A 11 14.98 45.81 3.25
CA LEU A 11 15.75 44.57 3.28
C LEU A 11 15.29 43.63 4.40
N GLN A 12 15.04 44.18 5.57
CA GLN A 12 14.54 43.41 6.70
C GLN A 12 13.17 42.80 6.41
N LYS A 13 12.30 43.59 5.77
CA LYS A 13 10.97 43.15 5.35
C LYS A 13 11.03 42.00 4.33
N ALA A 14 11.90 42.19 3.32
CA ALA A 14 12.12 41.16 2.30
C ALA A 14 12.66 39.86 2.92
N LYS A 15 13.60 39.97 3.84
CA LYS A 15 14.16 38.83 4.56
C LYS A 15 13.09 38.09 5.38
N SER A 16 12.26 38.83 6.11
CA SER A 16 11.13 38.27 6.87
C SER A 16 10.15 37.54 5.99
N GLN A 17 9.82 38.12 4.82
CA GLN A 17 8.93 37.49 3.85
C GLN A 17 9.51 36.20 3.27
N CYS A 18 10.81 36.20 2.96
CA CYS A 18 11.50 35.00 2.49
C CYS A 18 11.48 33.89 3.54
N ASP A 19 11.78 34.24 4.79
CA ASP A 19 11.77 33.28 5.91
C ASP A 19 10.39 32.69 6.10
N GLU A 20 9.35 33.51 6.03
CA GLU A 20 7.96 33.08 6.15
C GLU A 20 7.55 32.15 5.00
N ILE A 21 7.90 32.46 3.77
CA ILE A 21 7.64 31.62 2.61
C ILE A 21 8.35 30.28 2.74
N MET A 22 9.61 30.30 3.14
CA MET A 22 10.40 29.06 3.34
C MET A 22 9.80 28.19 4.42
N ASN A 23 9.37 28.75 5.54
CA ASN A 23 8.72 28.01 6.62
C ASN A 23 7.39 27.42 6.19
N THR A 24 6.55 28.21 5.53
CA THR A 24 5.25 27.75 5.03
C THR A 24 5.41 26.66 4.00
N SER A 25 6.31 26.84 3.03
CA SER A 25 6.59 25.83 2.01
C SER A 25 7.16 24.55 2.60
N GLY A 26 8.08 24.67 3.57
CA GLY A 26 8.63 23.52 4.28
C GLY A 26 7.57 22.72 5.04
N ASN A 27 6.66 23.42 5.72
CA ASN A 27 5.54 22.77 6.42
C ASN A 27 4.58 22.09 5.47
N ASN A 28 4.26 22.74 4.33
CA ASN A 28 3.39 22.15 3.29
C ASN A 28 4.00 20.88 2.70
N ILE A 29 5.30 20.89 2.44
CA ILE A 29 6.01 19.71 1.94
C ILE A 29 5.95 18.57 2.96
N LYS A 30 6.19 18.86 4.23
CA LYS A 30 6.10 17.86 5.31
C LYS A 30 4.71 17.25 5.40
N GLU A 31 3.66 18.07 5.32
CA GLU A 31 2.27 17.59 5.33
C GLU A 31 1.96 16.72 4.14
N GLN A 32 2.38 17.12 2.94
CA GLN A 32 2.19 16.35 1.72
C GLN A 32 2.91 15.01 1.77
N MET A 33 4.14 15.00 2.30
CA MET A 33 4.90 13.77 2.47
C MET A 33 4.25 12.84 3.48
N ALA A 34 3.76 13.37 4.61
CA ALA A 34 3.06 12.59 5.62
C ALA A 34 1.78 11.97 5.06
N THR A 35 1.00 12.74 4.31
CA THR A 35 -0.22 12.28 3.64
C THR A 35 0.09 11.19 2.62
N ALA A 36 1.09 11.40 1.77
CA ALA A 36 1.50 10.43 0.76
C ALA A 36 1.98 9.12 1.40
N LEU A 37 2.73 9.20 2.49
CA LEU A 37 3.18 8.03 3.23
C LEU A 37 2.01 7.25 3.83
N GLU A 38 1.05 7.94 4.42
CA GLU A 38 -0.14 7.32 5.00
C GLU A 38 -0.99 6.63 3.93
N GLU A 39 -1.22 7.28 2.80
CA GLU A 39 -1.94 6.71 1.66
C GLU A 39 -1.21 5.48 1.11
N SER A 40 0.11 5.54 1.02
CA SER A 40 0.94 4.41 0.58
C SER A 40 0.81 3.22 1.54
N LYS A 41 0.82 3.46 2.84
CA LYS A 41 0.61 2.42 3.86
C LYS A 41 -0.76 1.78 3.74
N MET A 42 -1.79 2.57 3.56
CA MET A 42 -3.16 2.08 3.38
C MET A 42 -3.30 1.23 2.12
N THR A 43 -2.73 1.69 1.02
CA THR A 43 -2.72 0.96 -0.25
C THR A 43 -1.98 -0.37 -0.11
N THR A 44 -0.81 -0.36 0.53
CA THR A 44 -0.02 -1.57 0.77
C THR A 44 -0.78 -2.58 1.64
N THR A 45 -1.40 -2.10 2.71
CA THR A 45 -2.22 -2.95 3.59
C THR A 45 -3.38 -3.58 2.82
N GLN A 46 -4.04 -2.81 1.96
CA GLN A 46 -5.15 -3.30 1.14
C GLN A 46 -4.67 -4.37 0.13
N LEU A 47 -3.53 -4.14 -0.53
CA LEU A 47 -2.95 -5.10 -1.46
C LEU A 47 -2.56 -6.41 -0.77
N ILE A 48 -2.00 -6.34 0.43
CA ILE A 48 -1.66 -7.52 1.23
C ILE A 48 -2.92 -8.31 1.58
N LYS A 49 -3.97 -7.62 2.03
CA LYS A 49 -5.26 -8.24 2.34
C LYS A 49 -5.86 -8.97 1.14
N GLU A 50 -5.84 -8.33 -0.03
CA GLU A 50 -6.33 -8.93 -1.26
C GLU A 50 -5.50 -10.15 -1.67
N ALA A 51 -4.18 -10.06 -1.55
CA ALA A 51 -3.29 -11.18 -1.85
C ALA A 51 -3.54 -12.36 -0.90
N GLU A 52 -3.69 -12.10 0.39
CA GLU A 52 -4.02 -13.13 1.37
C GLU A 52 -5.36 -13.80 1.08
N GLY A 53 -6.37 -13.01 0.67
CA GLY A 53 -7.67 -13.52 0.27
C GLY A 53 -7.59 -14.44 -0.94
N ARG A 54 -6.81 -14.05 -1.96
CA ARG A 54 -6.59 -14.88 -3.16
C ARG A 54 -5.85 -16.17 -2.84
N LEU A 55 -4.84 -16.10 -1.97
CA LEU A 55 -4.11 -17.29 -1.53
C LEU A 55 -5.02 -18.27 -0.78
N LYS A 56 -5.89 -17.75 0.06
CA LYS A 56 -6.87 -18.56 0.79
C LYS A 56 -7.85 -19.24 -0.16
N GLU A 57 -8.35 -18.54 -1.17
CA GLU A 57 -9.23 -19.10 -2.19
C GLU A 57 -8.54 -20.18 -3.03
N LEU A 58 -7.29 -19.90 -3.45
CA LEU A 58 -6.49 -20.88 -4.19
C LEU A 58 -6.24 -22.14 -3.39
N ARG A 59 -5.93 -22.01 -2.10
CA ARG A 59 -5.71 -23.15 -1.21
C ARG A 59 -6.98 -23.98 -1.06
N ALA A 60 -8.11 -23.32 -0.81
CA ALA A 60 -9.39 -23.99 -0.68
C ALA A 60 -9.78 -24.72 -1.99
N GLY A 61 -9.58 -24.08 -3.14
CA GLY A 61 -9.82 -24.67 -4.45
C GLY A 61 -8.92 -25.89 -4.72
N SER A 62 -7.65 -25.78 -4.35
CA SER A 62 -6.69 -26.88 -4.51
C SER A 62 -7.03 -28.07 -3.62
N GLU A 63 -7.40 -27.83 -2.38
CA GLU A 63 -7.82 -28.86 -1.43
C GLU A 63 -9.09 -29.59 -1.92
N ALA A 64 -10.06 -28.83 -2.43
CA ALA A 64 -11.28 -29.40 -3.00
C ALA A 64 -10.98 -30.26 -4.24
N ALA A 65 -10.09 -29.78 -5.12
CA ALA A 65 -9.67 -30.53 -6.31
C ALA A 65 -8.94 -31.81 -5.96
N ILE A 66 -8.04 -31.78 -4.99
CA ILE A 66 -7.31 -32.96 -4.49
C ILE A 66 -8.29 -33.95 -3.88
N GLY A 67 -9.25 -33.50 -3.08
CA GLY A 67 -10.30 -34.34 -2.50
C GLY A 67 -11.12 -35.06 -3.57
N LYS A 68 -11.53 -34.35 -4.61
CA LYS A 68 -12.30 -34.89 -5.73
C LYS A 68 -11.50 -35.93 -6.51
N ILE A 69 -10.26 -35.65 -6.83
CA ILE A 69 -9.35 -36.60 -7.50
C ILE A 69 -9.16 -37.86 -6.67
N SER A 70 -8.96 -37.71 -5.39
CA SER A 70 -8.80 -38.84 -4.45
C SER A 70 -10.04 -39.71 -4.41
N GLU A 71 -11.25 -39.14 -4.38
CA GLU A 71 -12.49 -39.88 -4.44
C GLU A 71 -12.67 -40.65 -5.75
N GLU A 72 -12.37 -40.01 -6.87
CA GLU A 72 -12.45 -40.62 -8.20
C GLU A 72 -11.49 -41.80 -8.32
N LEU A 73 -10.24 -41.62 -7.84
CA LEU A 73 -9.24 -42.68 -7.83
C LEU A 73 -9.68 -43.87 -6.97
N ALA A 74 -10.16 -43.61 -5.77
CA ALA A 74 -10.67 -44.65 -4.87
C ALA A 74 -11.83 -45.44 -5.52
N SER A 75 -12.75 -44.72 -6.16
CA SER A 75 -13.88 -45.33 -6.85
C SER A 75 -13.43 -46.22 -8.02
N GLU A 76 -12.45 -45.76 -8.81
CA GLU A 76 -11.86 -46.53 -9.90
C GLU A 76 -11.17 -47.80 -9.42
N ILE A 77 -10.39 -47.71 -8.36
CA ILE A 77 -9.72 -48.87 -7.75
C ILE A 77 -10.73 -49.90 -7.27
N ILE A 78 -11.79 -49.50 -6.60
CA ILE A 78 -12.84 -50.38 -6.14
C ILE A 78 -13.55 -51.10 -7.31
N LYS A 79 -13.86 -50.35 -8.38
CA LYS A 79 -14.47 -50.91 -9.61
C LYS A 79 -13.56 -51.97 -10.25
N LYS A 80 -12.29 -51.67 -10.32
CA LYS A 80 -11.29 -52.58 -10.92
C LYS A 80 -11.18 -53.88 -10.10
N ILE A 81 -11.10 -53.79 -8.80
CA ILE A 81 -11.03 -54.96 -7.93
C ILE A 81 -12.33 -55.79 -8.02
N SER A 82 -13.47 -55.16 -8.09
CA SER A 82 -14.74 -55.83 -8.30
C SER A 82 -14.86 -56.59 -9.61
N ARG A 83 -14.27 -56.07 -10.67
CA ARG A 83 -14.23 -56.75 -12.02
C ARG A 83 -13.35 -57.95 -12.04
N GLU A 84 -12.29 -57.95 -11.27
CA GLU A 84 -11.33 -59.07 -11.23
C GLU A 84 -11.80 -60.23 -10.41
N LYS A 85 -12.81 -60.04 -9.61
CA LYS A 85 -13.49 -61.10 -8.88
C LYS A 85 -14.47 -61.85 -9.78
#